data_0118ead898194ee1c49837d19f0d3560
#
_entry.id   0118ead898194ee1c49837d19f0d3560
#
_cell.length_a   1.000
_cell.length_b   1.000
_cell.length_c   1.000
_cell.angle_alpha   90.00
_cell.angle_beta   90.00
_cell.angle_gamma   90.00
#
_symmetry.space_group_name_H-M   'P 1'
#
loop_
_entity.id
_entity.type
_entity.pdbx_description
1 polymer ?
#
loop_
_entity_poly.entity_id
_entity_poly.type
_entity_poly.pdbx_seq_one_letter_code
_entity_poly.pdbx_strand_id
1 'polypeptide(L)'
;MAPNSSGLIAAMLDSFKRLFGKQGNGRDLSAVADWAERRAYSFKRVRGDEGFVVDGVLDGKPWRLEWGPPQRDYIYGHELRLRMELALPSDMQMLLLSRPLMDVLERRTYELFTDSVQTQIGSATPEEMRWLVMFPKLSLSGMKSLRGRFGGVASTPATGLAWIEGPLAHQLEAQLGELLNGDPAFVLMTLRSRAYMRLQLVSPTPQAIAAAIALFETAVAQALQLAGHAGHSGDTSGWNQSSGGSTAWQSIHGGDSVPPPSKRR
;
A
#
# COMPACT_ATOMS: atom_id res chain seq x y z
N MET A 1 69.28 -6.51 -1.47
CA MET A 1 68.05 -6.96 -2.09
C MET A 1 66.89 -6.55 -1.19
N ALA A 2 66.19 -5.48 -1.52
CA ALA A 2 65.07 -4.98 -0.71
C ALA A 2 63.74 -5.62 -1.24
N PRO A 3 62.84 -6.03 -0.36
CA PRO A 3 61.60 -6.66 -0.81
C PRO A 3 60.62 -5.59 -1.38
N ASN A 4 59.99 -5.94 -2.48
CA ASN A 4 59.13 -5.14 -3.32
C ASN A 4 57.85 -4.69 -2.56
N SER A 5 57.81 -3.42 -2.17
CA SER A 5 56.71 -2.79 -1.41
C SER A 5 55.36 -2.71 -2.21
N SER A 6 55.40 -2.86 -3.53
CA SER A 6 54.23 -2.78 -4.39
C SER A 6 53.28 -3.98 -4.28
N GLY A 7 53.81 -5.18 -3.98
CA GLY A 7 53.01 -6.40 -3.82
C GLY A 7 52.16 -6.43 -2.53
N LEU A 8 52.70 -5.83 -1.47
CA LEU A 8 52.02 -5.76 -0.17
C LEU A 8 50.83 -4.79 -0.20
N ILE A 9 50.94 -3.67 -0.91
CA ILE A 9 49.89 -2.66 -1.05
C ILE A 9 48.76 -3.22 -1.91
N ALA A 10 49.06 -3.95 -2.99
CA ALA A 10 48.04 -4.58 -3.82
C ALA A 10 47.28 -5.67 -3.06
N ALA A 11 47.94 -6.50 -2.27
CA ALA A 11 47.31 -7.54 -1.45
C ALA A 11 46.47 -6.95 -0.31
N MET A 12 46.89 -5.82 0.29
CA MET A 12 46.06 -5.09 1.27
C MET A 12 44.82 -4.47 0.64
N LEU A 13 44.92 -3.87 -0.54
CA LEU A 13 43.79 -3.32 -1.28
C LEU A 13 42.78 -4.38 -1.70
N ASP A 14 43.24 -5.56 -2.09
CA ASP A 14 42.33 -6.69 -2.42
C ASP A 14 41.67 -7.29 -1.17
N SER A 15 42.36 -7.34 -0.05
CA SER A 15 41.78 -7.76 1.23
C SER A 15 40.77 -6.72 1.75
N PHE A 16 41.04 -5.43 1.56
CA PHE A 16 40.09 -4.35 1.86
C PHE A 16 38.87 -4.39 0.95
N LYS A 17 39.02 -4.62 -0.34
CA LYS A 17 37.91 -4.83 -1.27
C LYS A 17 37.06 -6.04 -0.91
N ARG A 18 37.67 -7.14 -0.45
CA ARG A 18 36.93 -8.33 0.02
C ARG A 18 36.21 -8.10 1.35
N LEU A 19 36.77 -7.29 2.26
CA LEU A 19 36.13 -6.92 3.53
C LEU A 19 35.02 -5.91 3.38
N PHE A 20 35.15 -4.94 2.48
CA PHE A 20 34.12 -3.93 2.21
C PHE A 20 33.18 -4.30 1.04
N GLY A 21 33.53 -5.29 0.22
CA GLY A 21 32.73 -5.79 -0.88
C GLY A 21 31.64 -6.80 -0.47
N LYS A 22 31.52 -7.14 0.82
CA LYS A 22 30.62 -8.19 1.30
C LYS A 22 29.87 -7.81 2.59
N GLN A 23 29.44 -6.55 2.70
CA GLN A 23 28.44 -6.12 3.67
C GLN A 23 27.28 -5.42 2.96
N GLY A 24 26.76 -6.07 1.94
CA GLY A 24 25.35 -5.96 1.61
C GLY A 24 24.63 -7.01 2.42
N ASN A 25 24.15 -6.69 3.60
CA ASN A 25 23.18 -7.48 4.35
C ASN A 25 21.81 -7.36 3.67
N GLY A 26 21.81 -7.28 2.32
CA GLY A 26 20.65 -7.25 1.47
C GLY A 26 19.92 -8.59 1.59
N ARG A 27 18.65 -8.57 2.00
CA ARG A 27 17.81 -9.76 1.97
C ARG A 27 17.88 -10.40 0.59
N ASP A 28 17.99 -11.71 0.56
CA ASP A 28 17.93 -12.43 -0.70
C ASP A 28 16.54 -12.34 -1.29
N LEU A 29 16.40 -11.52 -2.31
CA LEU A 29 15.15 -11.30 -3.06
C LEU A 29 15.15 -12.05 -4.39
N SER A 30 16.10 -12.96 -4.62
CA SER A 30 16.23 -13.73 -5.87
C SER A 30 14.94 -14.52 -6.16
N ALA A 31 14.41 -15.21 -5.15
CA ALA A 31 13.17 -15.98 -5.30
C ALA A 31 11.97 -15.12 -5.74
N VAL A 32 11.91 -13.86 -5.27
CA VAL A 32 10.86 -12.91 -5.68
C VAL A 32 11.10 -12.42 -7.10
N ALA A 33 12.36 -12.14 -7.46
CA ALA A 33 12.71 -11.72 -8.82
C ALA A 33 12.40 -12.81 -9.84
N ASP A 34 12.81 -14.04 -9.57
CA ASP A 34 12.54 -15.22 -10.43
C ASP A 34 11.03 -15.50 -10.56
N TRP A 35 10.29 -15.30 -9.47
CA TRP A 35 8.84 -15.44 -9.48
C TRP A 35 8.17 -14.35 -10.34
N ALA A 36 8.62 -13.10 -10.23
CA ALA A 36 8.11 -12.00 -11.02
C ALA A 36 8.39 -12.21 -12.52
N GLU A 37 9.62 -12.65 -12.87
CA GLU A 37 10.01 -12.96 -14.24
C GLU A 37 9.12 -14.05 -14.86
N ARG A 38 8.90 -15.17 -14.14
CA ARG A 38 8.02 -16.25 -14.61
C ARG A 38 6.57 -15.80 -14.86
N ARG A 39 6.14 -14.70 -14.26
CA ARG A 39 4.81 -14.11 -14.45
C ARG A 39 4.80 -12.93 -15.43
N ALA A 40 5.91 -12.66 -16.10
CA ALA A 40 6.10 -11.52 -16.99
C ALA A 40 5.84 -10.17 -16.28
N TYR A 41 6.08 -10.09 -14.96
CA TYR A 41 6.05 -8.84 -14.20
C TYR A 41 7.40 -8.16 -14.26
N SER A 42 7.41 -6.82 -14.26
CA SER A 42 8.64 -6.03 -14.11
C SER A 42 9.09 -6.01 -12.65
N PHE A 43 10.30 -6.47 -12.36
CA PHE A 43 10.89 -6.43 -11.02
C PHE A 43 12.06 -5.43 -10.99
N LYS A 44 12.10 -4.57 -9.95
CA LYS A 44 13.19 -3.61 -9.74
C LYS A 44 13.55 -3.55 -8.26
N ARG A 45 14.82 -3.72 -7.92
CA ARG A 45 15.32 -3.40 -6.56
C ARG A 45 15.41 -1.89 -6.37
N VAL A 46 15.05 -1.41 -5.19
CA VAL A 46 15.25 -0.02 -4.80
C VAL A 46 16.72 0.16 -4.39
N ARG A 47 17.35 1.25 -4.85
CA ARG A 47 18.73 1.58 -4.47
C ARG A 47 18.78 1.85 -2.95
N GLY A 48 19.77 1.26 -2.25
CA GLY A 48 19.89 1.34 -0.79
C GLY A 48 19.39 0.09 -0.06
N ASP A 49 18.98 -0.95 -0.77
CA ASP A 49 18.79 -2.35 -0.37
C ASP A 49 17.64 -2.69 0.59
N GLU A 50 16.71 -1.78 0.83
CA GLU A 50 15.62 -2.09 1.77
C GLU A 50 14.27 -2.37 1.09
N GLY A 51 14.24 -2.61 -0.24
CA GLY A 51 12.97 -2.83 -0.90
C GLY A 51 13.03 -3.22 -2.36
N PHE A 52 11.84 -3.44 -2.94
CA PHE A 52 11.67 -3.68 -4.37
C PHE A 52 10.32 -3.16 -4.85
N VAL A 53 10.20 -3.07 -6.16
CA VAL A 53 8.99 -2.73 -6.89
C VAL A 53 8.67 -3.83 -7.87
N VAL A 54 7.41 -4.23 -7.96
CA VAL A 54 6.86 -5.10 -9.01
C VAL A 54 5.75 -4.34 -9.73
N ASP A 55 5.85 -4.25 -11.05
CA ASP A 55 4.79 -3.69 -11.88
C ASP A 55 4.15 -4.83 -12.71
N GLY A 56 2.82 -4.83 -12.76
CA GLY A 56 2.03 -5.77 -13.54
C GLY A 56 0.81 -5.10 -14.18
N VAL A 57 -0.02 -5.90 -14.84
CA VAL A 57 -1.23 -5.43 -15.52
C VAL A 57 -2.39 -6.36 -15.17
N LEU A 58 -3.56 -5.79 -14.87
CA LEU A 58 -4.84 -6.47 -14.70
C LEU A 58 -5.86 -5.83 -15.64
N ASP A 59 -6.45 -6.61 -16.52
CA ASP A 59 -7.44 -6.14 -17.50
C ASP A 59 -6.98 -4.88 -18.29
N GLY A 60 -5.72 -4.90 -18.74
CA GLY A 60 -5.11 -3.79 -19.48
C GLY A 60 -4.72 -2.56 -18.65
N LYS A 61 -4.97 -2.55 -17.35
CA LYS A 61 -4.62 -1.45 -16.44
C LYS A 61 -3.40 -1.79 -15.60
N PRO A 62 -2.42 -0.88 -15.49
CA PRO A 62 -1.23 -1.13 -14.69
C PRO A 62 -1.52 -1.08 -13.19
N TRP A 63 -0.94 -2.01 -12.45
CA TRP A 63 -0.83 -1.95 -11.00
C TRP A 63 0.64 -1.94 -10.58
N ARG A 64 0.89 -1.41 -9.39
CA ARG A 64 2.23 -1.38 -8.79
C ARG A 64 2.18 -1.93 -7.37
N LEU A 65 3.12 -2.84 -7.09
CA LEU A 65 3.44 -3.33 -5.77
C LEU A 65 4.81 -2.78 -5.35
N GLU A 66 4.91 -2.29 -4.14
CA GLU A 66 6.15 -1.87 -3.51
C GLU A 66 6.29 -2.58 -2.17
N TRP A 67 7.47 -3.08 -1.86
CA TRP A 67 7.80 -3.60 -0.54
C TRP A 67 9.06 -2.91 -0.03
N GLY A 68 9.06 -2.49 1.23
CA GLY A 68 10.19 -1.78 1.83
C GLY A 68 9.87 -1.14 3.17
N PRO A 69 10.63 -0.13 3.59
CA PRO A 69 10.35 0.63 4.82
C PRO A 69 8.93 1.17 4.85
N PRO A 70 8.29 1.19 6.02
CA PRO A 70 6.91 1.65 6.14
C PRO A 70 6.78 3.16 5.87
N GLN A 71 5.69 3.53 5.21
CA GLN A 71 5.31 4.93 5.00
C GLN A 71 4.27 5.43 6.01
N ARG A 72 3.85 4.54 6.91
CA ARG A 72 2.88 4.81 7.97
C ARG A 72 3.47 4.42 9.31
N ASP A 73 3.32 5.27 10.29
CA ASP A 73 3.83 5.10 11.65
C ASP A 73 3.14 3.98 12.45
N TYR A 74 1.98 3.52 11.96
CA TYR A 74 1.27 2.39 12.53
C TYR A 74 1.68 1.02 11.93
N ILE A 75 2.58 1.01 10.95
CA ILE A 75 3.15 -0.21 10.37
C ILE A 75 4.60 -0.34 10.84
N TYR A 76 4.94 -1.46 11.44
CA TYR A 76 6.29 -1.70 11.95
C TYR A 76 7.08 -2.64 11.04
N GLY A 77 8.38 -2.41 10.96
CA GLY A 77 9.31 -3.23 10.18
C GLY A 77 9.22 -2.94 8.69
N HIS A 78 8.47 -3.73 7.93
CA HIS A 78 8.33 -3.56 6.48
C HIS A 78 6.87 -3.54 6.06
N GLU A 79 6.62 -2.80 5.00
CA GLU A 79 5.31 -2.59 4.42
C GLU A 79 5.27 -3.07 2.97
N LEU A 80 4.24 -3.84 2.63
CA LEU A 80 3.84 -4.11 1.26
C LEU A 80 2.71 -3.15 0.90
N ARG A 81 2.85 -2.47 -0.23
CA ARG A 81 1.88 -1.51 -0.78
C ARG A 81 1.49 -1.94 -2.17
N LEU A 82 0.20 -2.03 -2.44
CA LEU A 82 -0.35 -2.17 -3.79
C LEU A 82 -1.20 -0.95 -4.14
N ARG A 83 -1.14 -0.55 -5.40
CA ARG A 83 -1.99 0.51 -5.94
C ARG A 83 -2.34 0.25 -7.38
N MET A 84 -3.55 0.68 -7.77
CA MET A 84 -4.06 0.61 -9.13
C MET A 84 -5.03 1.75 -9.40
N GLU A 85 -4.96 2.37 -10.56
CA GLU A 85 -5.94 3.36 -10.99
C GLU A 85 -7.17 2.66 -11.56
N LEU A 86 -8.34 3.10 -11.11
CA LEU A 86 -9.63 2.52 -11.49
C LEU A 86 -10.56 3.62 -12.03
N ALA A 87 -11.53 3.24 -12.82
CA ALA A 87 -12.62 4.14 -13.22
C ALA A 87 -13.80 3.97 -12.25
N LEU A 88 -13.61 4.39 -10.98
CA LEU A 88 -14.66 4.35 -9.97
C LEU A 88 -15.32 5.71 -9.81
N PRO A 89 -16.62 5.77 -9.48
CA PRO A 89 -17.28 6.96 -9.00
C PRO A 89 -16.55 7.56 -7.79
N SER A 90 -16.48 8.88 -7.70
CA SER A 90 -15.72 9.59 -6.65
C SER A 90 -16.29 9.37 -5.24
N ASP A 91 -17.54 9.01 -5.14
CA ASP A 91 -18.28 8.71 -3.91
C ASP A 91 -18.13 7.25 -3.44
N MET A 92 -17.57 6.38 -4.27
CA MET A 92 -17.22 5.01 -3.85
C MET A 92 -15.96 4.99 -2.97
N GLN A 93 -16.11 5.47 -1.76
CA GLN A 93 -15.06 5.52 -0.74
C GLN A 93 -15.33 4.42 0.29
N MET A 94 -14.52 3.38 0.24
CA MET A 94 -14.65 2.18 1.06
C MET A 94 -13.32 1.86 1.71
N LEU A 95 -13.33 1.52 2.99
CA LEU A 95 -12.15 1.21 3.79
C LEU A 95 -12.39 -0.03 4.62
N LEU A 96 -11.47 -0.98 4.55
CA LEU A 96 -11.40 -2.18 5.38
C LEU A 96 -10.04 -2.23 6.08
N LEU A 97 -10.04 -2.49 7.37
CA LEU A 97 -8.85 -2.55 8.23
C LEU A 97 -8.84 -3.86 9.02
N SER A 98 -7.64 -4.35 9.37
CA SER A 98 -7.56 -5.32 10.47
C SER A 98 -8.09 -4.69 11.76
N ARG A 99 -8.81 -5.47 12.57
CA ARG A 99 -9.48 -4.96 13.78
C ARG A 99 -8.51 -4.32 14.77
N PRO A 100 -7.35 -4.93 15.10
CA PRO A 100 -6.40 -4.29 15.99
C PRO A 100 -5.91 -2.93 15.47
N LEU A 101 -5.68 -2.81 14.16
CA LEU A 101 -5.30 -1.55 13.57
C LEU A 101 -6.42 -0.51 13.67
N MET A 102 -7.65 -0.88 13.35
CA MET A 102 -8.80 0.01 13.46
C MET A 102 -8.93 0.57 14.87
N ASP A 103 -8.85 -0.30 15.90
CA ASP A 103 -8.96 0.10 17.30
C ASP A 103 -7.83 1.07 17.72
N VAL A 104 -6.60 0.89 17.22
CA VAL A 104 -5.48 1.80 17.44
C VAL A 104 -5.72 3.15 16.75
N LEU A 105 -6.15 3.15 15.49
CA LEU A 105 -6.37 4.39 14.75
C LEU A 105 -7.56 5.18 15.30
N GLU A 106 -8.64 4.52 15.72
CA GLU A 106 -9.77 5.17 16.38
C GLU A 106 -9.34 5.86 17.67
N ARG A 107 -8.55 5.17 18.51
CA ARG A 107 -8.01 5.76 19.76
C ARG A 107 -7.14 6.98 19.47
N ARG A 108 -6.17 6.86 18.56
CA ARG A 108 -5.30 7.97 18.16
C ARG A 108 -6.10 9.16 17.62
N THR A 109 -7.12 8.87 16.83
CA THR A 109 -7.97 9.92 16.27
C THR A 109 -8.74 10.62 17.40
N TYR A 110 -9.29 9.85 18.36
CA TYR A 110 -9.98 10.42 19.52
C TYR A 110 -9.04 11.30 20.36
N GLU A 111 -7.82 10.87 20.64
CA GLU A 111 -6.81 11.63 21.36
C GLU A 111 -6.48 12.96 20.65
N LEU A 112 -6.31 12.93 19.32
CA LEU A 112 -6.08 14.15 18.52
C LEU A 112 -7.22 15.16 18.63
N PHE A 113 -8.47 14.71 18.81
CA PHE A 113 -9.62 15.59 18.97
C PHE A 113 -9.82 16.11 20.39
N THR A 114 -9.38 15.36 21.40
CA THR A 114 -9.58 15.74 22.81
C THR A 114 -8.44 16.59 23.35
N ASP A 115 -7.20 16.38 22.90
CA ASP A 115 -6.01 17.08 23.41
C ASP A 115 -5.70 18.39 22.67
N SER A 116 -6.26 18.61 21.50
CA SER A 116 -6.01 19.83 20.73
C SER A 116 -7.22 20.74 20.70
N VAL A 117 -7.02 22.00 21.07
CA VAL A 117 -7.93 23.13 20.79
C VAL A 117 -8.13 23.34 19.28
N GLN A 118 -7.53 22.48 18.43
CA GLN A 118 -7.63 22.54 16.99
C GLN A 118 -8.80 21.71 16.49
N THR A 119 -9.87 22.39 16.15
CA THR A 119 -11.10 21.84 15.52
C THR A 119 -10.93 21.41 14.05
N GLN A 120 -9.71 21.36 13.52
CA GLN A 120 -9.46 20.99 12.12
C GLN A 120 -8.54 19.77 12.03
N ILE A 121 -9.02 18.73 11.36
CA ILE A 121 -8.20 17.60 10.93
C ILE A 121 -7.21 18.15 9.90
N GLY A 122 -5.93 18.24 10.27
CA GLY A 122 -4.88 18.75 9.40
C GLY A 122 -4.74 17.90 8.13
N SER A 123 -4.28 18.50 7.04
CA SER A 123 -3.99 17.81 5.78
C SER A 123 -2.92 16.72 5.92
N ALA A 124 -2.15 16.73 7.02
CA ALA A 124 -1.14 15.73 7.35
C ALA A 124 -1.74 14.42 7.92
N THR A 125 -3.01 14.43 8.39
CA THR A 125 -3.66 13.22 8.92
C THR A 125 -3.94 12.24 7.77
N PRO A 126 -3.54 10.96 7.91
CA PRO A 126 -3.84 9.92 6.91
C PRO A 126 -5.33 9.80 6.58
N GLU A 127 -5.65 9.52 5.32
CA GLU A 127 -7.05 9.40 4.85
C GLU A 127 -7.82 8.35 5.65
N GLU A 128 -7.19 7.21 5.94
CA GLU A 128 -7.79 6.14 6.73
C GLU A 128 -8.25 6.60 8.12
N MET A 129 -7.49 7.47 8.79
CA MET A 129 -7.87 8.04 10.07
C MET A 129 -9.03 9.03 9.94
N ARG A 130 -9.02 9.86 8.89
CA ARG A 130 -10.11 10.82 8.63
C ARG A 130 -11.43 10.10 8.37
N TRP A 131 -11.39 9.01 7.61
CA TRP A 131 -12.58 8.25 7.25
C TRP A 131 -13.21 7.51 8.44
N LEU A 132 -12.41 7.08 9.41
CA LEU A 132 -12.93 6.49 10.65
C LEU A 132 -13.83 7.43 11.45
N VAL A 133 -13.67 8.74 11.28
CA VAL A 133 -14.52 9.76 11.91
C VAL A 133 -15.67 10.19 10.99
N MET A 134 -15.41 10.27 9.69
CA MET A 134 -16.36 10.87 8.73
C MET A 134 -17.42 9.89 8.25
N PHE A 135 -17.08 8.60 8.16
CA PHE A 135 -17.97 7.62 7.54
C PHE A 135 -18.58 6.65 8.54
N PRO A 136 -19.80 6.18 8.27
CA PRO A 136 -20.43 5.19 9.12
C PRO A 136 -19.70 3.85 9.09
N LYS A 137 -19.66 3.18 10.25
CA LYS A 137 -19.06 1.84 10.40
C LYS A 137 -19.90 0.79 9.71
N LEU A 138 -19.21 -0.17 9.08
CA LEU A 138 -19.84 -1.33 8.46
C LEU A 138 -20.13 -2.41 9.50
N SER A 139 -21.34 -2.97 9.47
CA SER A 139 -21.70 -4.11 10.32
C SER A 139 -21.36 -5.42 9.61
N LEU A 140 -20.26 -6.04 10.00
CA LEU A 140 -19.82 -7.35 9.47
C LEU A 140 -20.51 -8.52 10.19
N SER A 141 -21.67 -8.33 10.82
CA SER A 141 -22.38 -9.34 11.62
C SER A 141 -22.77 -10.60 10.83
N GLY A 142 -23.06 -10.44 9.53
CA GLY A 142 -23.35 -11.53 8.59
C GLY A 142 -22.13 -12.38 8.22
N MET A 143 -20.91 -11.85 8.37
CA MET A 143 -19.65 -12.49 8.00
C MET A 143 -18.90 -12.94 9.27
N LYS A 144 -19.33 -14.10 9.86
CA LYS A 144 -18.90 -14.54 11.19
C LYS A 144 -17.39 -14.68 11.37
N SER A 145 -16.67 -15.15 10.34
CA SER A 145 -15.21 -15.32 10.32
C SER A 145 -14.46 -13.98 10.26
N LEU A 146 -15.05 -12.96 9.65
CA LEU A 146 -14.40 -11.67 9.43
C LEU A 146 -14.71 -10.64 10.53
N ARG A 147 -15.90 -10.67 11.15
CA ARG A 147 -16.37 -9.64 12.09
C ARG A 147 -15.45 -9.37 13.28
N GLY A 148 -14.71 -10.39 13.72
CA GLY A 148 -13.76 -10.27 14.84
C GLY A 148 -12.35 -9.90 14.40
N ARG A 149 -12.05 -10.00 13.10
CA ARG A 149 -10.72 -9.82 12.53
C ARG A 149 -10.60 -8.51 11.75
N PHE A 150 -11.72 -7.99 11.25
CA PHE A 150 -11.77 -6.76 10.44
C PHE A 150 -12.81 -5.80 10.94
N GLY A 151 -12.63 -4.54 10.58
CA GLY A 151 -13.62 -3.48 10.66
C GLY A 151 -13.51 -2.58 9.44
N GLY A 152 -14.57 -1.86 9.15
CA GLY A 152 -14.55 -0.99 7.98
C GLY A 152 -15.52 0.17 8.11
N VAL A 153 -15.34 1.15 7.24
CA VAL A 153 -16.21 2.30 7.05
C VAL A 153 -16.39 2.56 5.55
N ALA A 154 -17.48 3.15 5.17
CA ALA A 154 -17.71 3.55 3.78
C ALA A 154 -18.60 4.79 3.71
N SER A 155 -18.47 5.59 2.65
CA SER A 155 -19.37 6.71 2.35
C SER A 155 -20.83 6.24 2.26
N THR A 156 -21.06 5.07 1.65
CA THR A 156 -22.35 4.39 1.59
C THR A 156 -22.22 2.98 2.19
N PRO A 157 -22.80 2.70 3.37
CA PRO A 157 -22.66 1.40 4.04
C PRO A 157 -23.09 0.21 3.21
N ALA A 158 -24.19 0.32 2.44
CA ALA A 158 -24.65 -0.75 1.58
C ALA A 158 -23.62 -1.12 0.51
N THR A 159 -23.00 -0.13 -0.13
CA THR A 159 -21.93 -0.33 -1.12
C THR A 159 -20.69 -0.95 -0.49
N GLY A 160 -20.31 -0.46 0.71
CA GLY A 160 -19.17 -1.01 1.45
C GLY A 160 -19.38 -2.47 1.87
N LEU A 161 -20.57 -2.85 2.31
CA LEU A 161 -20.91 -4.24 2.62
C LEU A 161 -20.92 -5.12 1.37
N ALA A 162 -21.55 -4.68 0.30
CA ALA A 162 -21.57 -5.40 -0.97
C ALA A 162 -20.17 -5.58 -1.59
N TRP A 163 -19.24 -4.64 -1.31
CA TRP A 163 -17.84 -4.78 -1.72
C TRP A 163 -17.13 -5.91 -0.99
N ILE A 164 -17.40 -6.06 0.31
CA ILE A 164 -16.74 -7.09 1.14
C ILE A 164 -17.40 -8.45 0.93
N GLU A 165 -18.73 -8.51 0.80
CA GLU A 165 -19.48 -9.75 0.66
C GLU A 165 -19.10 -10.55 -0.59
N GLY A 166 -19.21 -11.87 -0.50
CA GLY A 166 -18.95 -12.79 -1.62
C GLY A 166 -17.45 -13.03 -1.86
N PRO A 167 -16.92 -12.81 -3.08
CA PRO A 167 -15.56 -13.19 -3.44
C PRO A 167 -14.47 -12.57 -2.55
N LEU A 168 -14.60 -11.30 -2.16
CA LEU A 168 -13.62 -10.64 -1.29
C LEU A 168 -13.65 -11.24 0.13
N ALA A 169 -14.83 -11.53 0.68
CA ALA A 169 -14.93 -12.20 1.97
C ALA A 169 -14.25 -13.57 1.94
N HIS A 170 -14.52 -14.39 0.94
CA HIS A 170 -13.90 -15.71 0.78
C HIS A 170 -12.38 -15.61 0.65
N GLN A 171 -11.88 -14.61 -0.09
CA GLN A 171 -10.45 -14.40 -0.24
C GLN A 171 -9.78 -13.95 1.06
N LEU A 172 -10.43 -13.08 1.83
CA LEU A 172 -9.96 -12.67 3.16
C LEU A 172 -9.92 -13.86 4.11
N GLU A 173 -10.99 -14.69 4.14
CA GLU A 173 -11.08 -15.89 4.96
C GLU A 173 -9.96 -16.88 4.65
N ALA A 174 -9.67 -17.12 3.37
CA ALA A 174 -8.60 -18.01 2.94
C ALA A 174 -7.22 -17.52 3.41
N GLN A 175 -7.03 -16.22 3.62
CA GLN A 175 -5.76 -15.65 4.06
C GLN A 175 -5.61 -15.53 5.59
N LEU A 176 -6.63 -15.83 6.40
CA LEU A 176 -6.57 -15.65 7.86
C LEU A 176 -5.49 -16.51 8.53
N GLY A 177 -5.21 -17.68 7.99
CA GLY A 177 -4.17 -18.59 8.50
C GLY A 177 -2.79 -18.39 7.90
N GLU A 178 -2.65 -17.54 6.91
CA GLU A 178 -1.41 -17.35 6.12
C GLU A 178 -0.98 -15.90 6.09
N LEU A 179 -1.32 -15.17 5.02
CA LEU A 179 -0.91 -13.78 4.80
C LEU A 179 -1.36 -12.83 5.91
N LEU A 180 -2.55 -13.08 6.47
CA LEU A 180 -3.18 -12.27 7.53
C LEU A 180 -3.12 -12.95 8.91
N ASN A 181 -2.24 -13.95 9.06
CA ASN A 181 -2.06 -14.62 10.34
C ASN A 181 -1.45 -13.69 11.38
N GLY A 182 -1.99 -13.72 12.61
CA GLY A 182 -1.54 -12.85 13.69
C GLY A 182 -2.03 -11.40 13.59
N ASP A 183 -3.03 -11.13 12.76
CA ASP A 183 -3.66 -9.81 12.60
C ASP A 183 -2.68 -8.68 12.30
N PRO A 184 -1.83 -8.79 11.26
CA PRO A 184 -0.91 -7.73 10.88
C PRO A 184 -1.67 -6.44 10.58
N ALA A 185 -0.97 -5.31 10.65
CA ALA A 185 -1.55 -4.05 10.18
C ALA A 185 -1.91 -4.19 8.70
N PHE A 186 -3.20 -4.10 8.41
CA PHE A 186 -3.79 -4.28 7.08
C PHE A 186 -4.78 -3.16 6.77
N VAL A 187 -4.65 -2.58 5.59
CA VAL A 187 -5.53 -1.54 5.04
C VAL A 187 -5.86 -1.90 3.60
N LEU A 188 -7.12 -1.92 3.26
CA LEU A 188 -7.63 -2.04 1.89
C LEU A 188 -8.67 -0.95 1.67
N MET A 189 -8.50 -0.15 0.61
CA MET A 189 -9.38 1.00 0.39
C MET A 189 -9.53 1.38 -1.08
N THR A 190 -10.65 2.01 -1.39
CA THR A 190 -10.88 2.73 -2.65
C THR A 190 -10.92 4.22 -2.37
N LEU A 191 -10.13 5.00 -3.09
CA LEU A 191 -10.01 6.44 -2.90
C LEU A 191 -9.75 7.13 -4.23
N ARG A 192 -10.60 8.10 -4.61
CA ARG A 192 -10.38 8.96 -5.79
C ARG A 192 -10.04 8.16 -7.04
N SER A 193 -10.94 7.24 -7.39
CA SER A 193 -10.75 6.36 -8.55
C SER A 193 -9.49 5.49 -8.50
N ARG A 194 -9.04 5.10 -7.31
CA ARG A 194 -7.89 4.21 -7.09
C ARG A 194 -8.22 3.16 -6.04
N ALA A 195 -7.63 1.99 -6.20
CA ALA A 195 -7.52 1.02 -5.11
C ALA A 195 -6.14 1.06 -4.49
N TYR A 196 -6.11 0.88 -3.18
CA TYR A 196 -4.89 0.80 -2.37
C TYR A 196 -4.97 -0.35 -1.40
N MET A 197 -3.86 -1.07 -1.23
CA MET A 197 -3.68 -2.01 -0.15
C MET A 197 -2.35 -1.74 0.55
N ARG A 198 -2.35 -1.82 1.86
CA ARG A 198 -1.17 -1.77 2.73
C ARG A 198 -1.20 -2.97 3.65
N LEU A 199 -0.06 -3.60 3.80
CA LEU A 199 0.07 -4.77 4.67
C LEU A 199 1.44 -4.75 5.35
N GLN A 200 1.46 -4.94 6.65
CA GLN A 200 2.68 -5.24 7.37
C GLN A 200 3.17 -6.64 6.96
N LEU A 201 4.28 -6.70 6.26
CA LEU A 201 4.86 -7.94 5.75
C LEU A 201 6.35 -8.00 6.02
N VAL A 202 6.76 -8.74 7.03
CA VAL A 202 8.16 -8.82 7.46
C VAL A 202 9.02 -9.55 6.43
N SER A 203 8.52 -10.63 5.84
CA SER A 203 9.25 -11.47 4.88
C SER A 203 8.47 -11.61 3.58
N PRO A 204 8.96 -11.00 2.48
CA PRO A 204 8.29 -11.00 1.19
C PRO A 204 8.61 -12.30 0.43
N THR A 205 7.91 -13.38 0.75
CA THR A 205 8.01 -14.62 -0.02
C THR A 205 7.18 -14.53 -1.31
N PRO A 206 7.54 -15.25 -2.38
CA PRO A 206 6.73 -15.33 -3.61
C PRO A 206 5.27 -15.70 -3.33
N GLN A 207 5.02 -16.60 -2.39
CA GLN A 207 3.67 -17.02 -1.99
C GLN A 207 2.90 -15.88 -1.34
N ALA A 208 3.51 -15.19 -0.37
CA ALA A 208 2.87 -14.05 0.30
C ALA A 208 2.56 -12.91 -0.68
N ILE A 209 3.47 -12.63 -1.62
CA ILE A 209 3.28 -11.61 -2.66
C ILE A 209 2.14 -12.02 -3.60
N ALA A 210 2.12 -13.28 -4.06
CA ALA A 210 1.07 -13.79 -4.91
C ALA A 210 -0.30 -13.75 -4.23
N ALA A 211 -0.37 -14.11 -2.95
CA ALA A 211 -1.58 -14.03 -2.14
C ALA A 211 -2.08 -12.59 -1.97
N ALA A 212 -1.16 -11.66 -1.72
CA ALA A 212 -1.47 -10.23 -1.61
C ALA A 212 -2.02 -9.65 -2.93
N ILE A 213 -1.41 -10.00 -4.06
CA ILE A 213 -1.89 -9.59 -5.40
C ILE A 213 -3.28 -10.17 -5.65
N ALA A 214 -3.50 -11.47 -5.42
CA ALA A 214 -4.79 -12.11 -5.65
C ALA A 214 -5.91 -11.50 -4.78
N LEU A 215 -5.61 -11.18 -3.52
CA LEU A 215 -6.54 -10.46 -2.63
C LEU A 215 -6.88 -9.07 -3.18
N PHE A 216 -5.86 -8.33 -3.61
CA PHE A 216 -6.03 -7.00 -4.17
C PHE A 216 -6.81 -7.01 -5.48
N GLU A 217 -6.52 -7.94 -6.40
CA GLU A 217 -7.24 -8.11 -7.67
C GLU A 217 -8.71 -8.45 -7.43
N THR A 218 -9.01 -9.31 -6.45
CA THR A 218 -10.41 -9.62 -6.05
C THR A 218 -11.13 -8.37 -5.56
N ALA A 219 -10.49 -7.56 -4.72
CA ALA A 219 -11.07 -6.32 -4.22
C ALA A 219 -11.33 -5.30 -5.34
N VAL A 220 -10.40 -5.20 -6.31
CA VAL A 220 -10.53 -4.37 -7.50
C VAL A 220 -11.70 -4.83 -8.37
N ALA A 221 -11.78 -6.13 -8.67
CA ALA A 221 -12.85 -6.68 -9.49
C ALA A 221 -14.24 -6.42 -8.88
N GLN A 222 -14.38 -6.63 -7.56
CA GLN A 222 -15.63 -6.34 -6.85
C GLN A 222 -15.98 -4.85 -6.88
N ALA A 223 -15.02 -3.95 -6.70
CA ALA A 223 -15.26 -2.51 -6.76
C ALA A 223 -15.73 -2.08 -8.16
N LEU A 224 -15.09 -2.59 -9.22
CA LEU A 224 -15.49 -2.31 -10.61
C LEU A 224 -16.87 -2.88 -10.96
N GLN A 225 -17.19 -4.07 -10.47
CA GLN A 225 -18.51 -4.67 -10.66
C GLN A 225 -19.61 -3.80 -10.03
N LEU A 226 -19.41 -3.33 -8.80
CA LEU A 226 -20.35 -2.44 -8.12
C LEU A 226 -20.49 -1.10 -8.84
N ALA A 227 -19.40 -0.53 -9.34
CA ALA A 227 -19.44 0.70 -10.13
C ALA A 227 -20.24 0.53 -11.42
N GLY A 228 -20.11 -0.61 -12.10
CA GLY A 228 -20.90 -0.95 -13.30
C GLY A 228 -22.41 -1.02 -13.02
N HIS A 229 -22.80 -1.59 -11.90
CA HIS A 229 -24.22 -1.64 -11.50
C HIS A 229 -24.76 -0.26 -11.13
N ALA A 230 -23.97 0.58 -10.46
CA ALA A 230 -24.39 1.94 -10.10
C ALA A 230 -24.63 2.83 -11.33
N GLY A 231 -23.81 2.68 -12.37
CA GLY A 231 -23.95 3.43 -13.62
C GLY A 231 -25.20 3.10 -14.43
N HIS A 232 -25.82 1.94 -14.19
CA HIS A 232 -27.09 1.55 -14.84
C HIS A 232 -28.33 1.99 -14.07
N SER A 233 -28.19 2.46 -12.83
CA SER A 233 -29.29 2.80 -11.93
C SER A 233 -29.50 4.30 -11.74
N GLY A 234 -28.71 5.16 -12.33
CA GLY A 234 -28.67 6.58 -12.04
C GLY A 234 -28.43 7.48 -13.25
N ASP A 235 -29.45 7.66 -14.09
CA ASP A 235 -29.61 8.96 -14.75
C ASP A 235 -30.36 9.88 -13.75
N THR A 236 -29.72 10.96 -13.39
CA THR A 236 -30.13 12.25 -12.83
C THR A 236 -29.35 12.70 -11.60
N SER A 237 -28.77 13.83 -11.80
CA SER A 237 -28.41 14.96 -10.93
C SER A 237 -26.90 15.17 -10.68
N GLY A 238 -26.41 16.16 -11.42
CA GLY A 238 -25.09 16.73 -11.22
C GLY A 238 -24.99 17.55 -9.93
N TRP A 239 -23.88 17.40 -9.26
CA TRP A 239 -23.28 18.47 -8.45
C TRP A 239 -21.77 18.40 -8.59
N ASN A 240 -21.26 19.52 -9.09
CA ASN A 240 -19.84 19.77 -9.29
C ASN A 240 -19.21 20.19 -7.95
N GLN A 241 -18.18 19.52 -7.46
CA GLN A 241 -17.35 20.05 -6.38
C GLN A 241 -15.87 19.82 -6.63
N SER A 242 -15.18 20.95 -6.60
CA SER A 242 -13.79 21.17 -6.79
C SER A 242 -12.85 20.44 -5.79
N SER A 243 -11.79 19.94 -6.35
CA SER A 243 -10.72 19.17 -5.75
C SER A 243 -9.77 19.98 -4.88
N GLY A 244 -9.62 19.56 -3.62
CA GLY A 244 -8.43 19.85 -2.82
C GLY A 244 -7.55 18.62 -2.77
N GLY A 245 -6.41 18.64 -3.42
CA GLY A 245 -5.50 17.50 -3.50
C GLY A 245 -4.74 17.25 -2.19
N SER A 246 -4.70 16.00 -1.76
CA SER A 246 -3.75 15.52 -0.75
C SER A 246 -2.71 14.62 -1.41
N THR A 247 -1.46 15.04 -1.33
CA THR A 247 -0.30 14.50 -2.05
C THR A 247 0.47 13.41 -1.29
N ALA A 248 -0.13 12.75 -0.30
CA ALA A 248 0.55 11.77 0.55
C ALA A 248 1.07 10.50 -0.18
N TRP A 249 0.77 10.34 -1.47
CA TRP A 249 1.22 9.23 -2.32
C TRP A 249 2.26 9.62 -3.37
N GLN A 250 2.61 10.92 -3.48
CA GLN A 250 3.46 11.44 -4.57
C GLN A 250 4.90 11.75 -4.20
N SER A 251 5.31 11.60 -2.98
CA SER A 251 6.66 11.98 -2.58
C SER A 251 7.60 10.80 -2.63
N ILE A 252 8.25 10.58 -3.73
CA ILE A 252 9.70 10.30 -3.88
C ILE A 252 9.99 10.02 -5.37
N HIS A 253 9.96 11.05 -6.21
CA HIS A 253 10.73 11.13 -7.47
C HIS A 253 10.74 12.59 -7.92
N GLY A 254 11.38 13.44 -7.13
CA GLY A 254 11.82 14.77 -7.55
C GLY A 254 13.30 14.69 -7.92
N GLY A 255 13.60 14.35 -9.16
CA GLY A 255 14.92 14.58 -9.73
C GLY A 255 15.10 16.06 -9.99
N ASP A 256 16.20 16.61 -9.51
CA ASP A 256 16.67 17.98 -9.73
C ASP A 256 16.53 18.45 -11.18
N SER A 257 15.71 19.46 -11.38
CA SER A 257 15.75 20.30 -12.57
C SER A 257 16.21 21.69 -12.13
N VAL A 258 17.49 21.94 -12.23
CA VAL A 258 18.10 23.26 -12.08
C VAL A 258 17.64 24.14 -13.25
N PRO A 259 17.02 25.31 -13.03
CA PRO A 259 16.70 26.23 -14.11
C PRO A 259 17.96 26.94 -14.63
N PRO A 260 18.07 27.21 -15.94
CA PRO A 260 19.21 27.92 -16.50
C PRO A 260 19.22 29.41 -16.11
N PRO A 261 20.40 30.03 -16.00
CA PRO A 261 20.52 31.41 -15.56
C PRO A 261 19.96 32.40 -16.61
N SER A 262 19.13 33.32 -16.15
CA SER A 262 18.57 34.41 -16.95
C SER A 262 19.67 35.40 -17.38
N LYS A 263 19.86 35.59 -18.69
CA LYS A 263 20.67 36.68 -19.24
C LYS A 263 19.90 37.99 -19.08
N ARG A 264 20.45 38.91 -18.29
CA ARG A 264 20.06 40.31 -18.30
C ARG A 264 20.58 40.99 -19.60
N ARG A 265 19.71 41.69 -20.24
CA ARG A 265 20.03 42.91 -21.01
C ARG A 265 19.30 44.07 -20.38
#